data_048ca28851afd898c06f061e3ebb9ed5
#
_entry.id   048ca28851afd898c06f061e3ebb9ed5
#
_cell.length_a   1.000
_cell.length_b   1.000
_cell.length_c   1.000
_cell.angle_alpha   90.00
_cell.angle_beta   90.00
_cell.angle_gamma   90.00
#
_symmetry.space_group_name_H-M   'P 1'
#
loop_
_entity.id
_entity.type
_entity.pdbx_description
1 polymer ?
#
loop_
_entity_poly.entity_id
_entity_poly.type
_entity_poly.pdbx_seq_one_letter_code
_entity_poly.pdbx_strand_id
1 'polypeptide(L)'
;LFFRNETGFGGNNGFTGFTTLLGFAVTETTTRIALFLATVLLLLLALGIGFALAKSKFGRILTAVRDAENRLTFCGYDPRGFKLLVWTLSAVLCGLAGALYVPQVGIINPGEMSPTNSIEAAIWVALGGRGTLVGPVIGAALVNGAKSFFTVAMPEYWQLFLGLIFIAVTLFLPRGVYGLFRKGEK
;
A
#
# COMPACT_ATOMS: atom_id res chain seq x y z
N LEU A 1 -7.00 11.09 21.04
CA LEU A 1 -6.66 12.05 22.11
C LEU A 1 -5.31 11.70 22.77
N PHE A 2 -5.02 10.42 23.05
CA PHE A 2 -3.80 9.99 23.73
C PHE A 2 -2.51 10.29 22.92
N PHE A 3 -2.53 10.12 21.62
CA PHE A 3 -1.40 10.40 20.73
C PHE A 3 -1.16 11.90 20.46
N ARG A 4 -2.10 12.75 20.85
CA ARG A 4 -2.00 14.21 20.68
C ARG A 4 -1.42 14.93 21.89
N ASN A 5 -1.18 14.22 22.99
CA ASN A 5 -0.66 14.80 24.21
C ASN A 5 0.88 14.93 24.12
N GLU A 6 1.40 16.11 24.30
CA GLU A 6 2.84 16.41 24.19
C GLU A 6 3.69 15.68 25.26
N THR A 7 3.07 15.26 26.35
CA THR A 7 3.73 14.63 27.50
C THR A 7 4.05 13.14 27.34
N GLY A 8 3.66 12.48 26.24
CA GLY A 8 3.92 11.04 26.05
C GLY A 8 4.56 10.70 24.72
N PHE A 9 3.89 11.07 23.63
CA PHE A 9 4.25 10.65 22.28
C PHE A 9 4.61 11.82 21.35
N GLY A 10 5.06 12.96 21.90
CA GLY A 10 5.50 14.12 21.13
C GLY A 10 4.39 14.95 20.48
N GLY A 11 3.10 14.67 20.79
CA GLY A 11 1.96 15.44 20.31
C GLY A 11 1.85 15.51 18.78
N ASN A 12 1.59 16.71 18.24
CA ASN A 12 1.51 16.93 16.80
C ASN A 12 2.85 16.74 16.07
N ASN A 13 3.98 16.88 16.79
CA ASN A 13 5.31 16.68 16.23
C ASN A 13 5.67 15.18 16.11
N GLY A 14 4.93 14.32 16.80
CA GLY A 14 5.13 12.87 16.74
C GLY A 14 6.46 12.40 17.33
N PHE A 15 6.80 11.16 17.05
CA PHE A 15 8.10 10.61 17.42
C PHE A 15 9.15 11.08 16.40
N THR A 16 10.12 11.85 16.91
CA THR A 16 11.31 12.30 16.19
C THR A 16 12.55 11.74 16.84
N GLY A 17 13.67 11.68 16.12
CA GLY A 17 14.96 11.34 16.69
C GLY A 17 15.30 9.85 16.72
N PHE A 18 14.81 9.09 15.77
CA PHE A 18 15.30 7.72 15.50
C PHE A 18 16.73 7.77 14.97
N THR A 19 17.69 8.03 15.86
CA THR A 19 19.11 8.14 15.51
C THR A 19 19.80 6.79 15.46
N THR A 20 19.33 5.83 16.25
CA THR A 20 19.91 4.49 16.35
C THR A 20 18.86 3.42 16.26
N LEU A 21 19.11 2.41 15.43
CA LEU A 21 18.30 1.19 15.33
C LEU A 21 19.18 -0.01 15.74
N LEU A 22 18.81 -0.74 16.79
CA LEU A 22 19.57 -1.89 17.30
C LEU A 22 21.06 -1.61 17.56
N GLY A 23 21.42 -0.36 17.93
CA GLY A 23 22.80 0.05 18.18
C GLY A 23 23.54 0.59 16.95
N PHE A 24 22.95 0.55 15.75
CA PHE A 24 23.52 1.12 14.53
C PHE A 24 22.93 2.50 14.25
N ALA A 25 23.75 3.46 13.87
CA ALA A 25 23.27 4.79 13.50
C ALA A 25 22.50 4.73 12.19
N VAL A 26 21.26 5.21 12.17
CA VAL A 26 20.40 5.22 10.97
C VAL A 26 20.95 6.15 9.87
N THR A 27 21.83 7.09 10.26
CA THR A 27 22.51 8.00 9.34
C THR A 27 23.61 7.34 8.51
N GLU A 28 24.11 6.18 8.95
CA GLU A 28 25.15 5.44 8.22
C GLU A 28 24.62 4.89 6.88
N THR A 29 25.41 5.00 5.84
CA THR A 29 25.08 4.49 4.50
C THR A 29 24.79 2.99 4.52
N THR A 30 25.53 2.23 5.31
CA THR A 30 25.35 0.78 5.46
C THR A 30 23.97 0.43 6.03
N THR A 31 23.53 1.15 7.06
CA THR A 31 22.21 0.95 7.68
C THR A 31 21.08 1.33 6.72
N ARG A 32 21.24 2.40 5.95
CA ARG A 32 20.25 2.80 4.92
C ARG A 32 20.13 1.76 3.81
N ILE A 33 21.24 1.22 3.33
CA ILE A 33 21.22 0.16 2.32
C ILE A 33 20.56 -1.10 2.89
N ALA A 34 20.87 -1.47 4.12
CA ALA A 34 20.27 -2.63 4.77
C ALA A 34 18.74 -2.47 4.93
N LEU A 35 18.26 -1.29 5.34
CA LEU A 35 16.82 -0.99 5.43
C LEU A 35 16.15 -1.01 4.06
N PHE A 36 16.79 -0.47 3.03
CA PHE A 36 16.29 -0.52 1.66
C PHE A 36 16.18 -1.97 1.16
N LEU A 37 17.20 -2.78 1.37
CA LEU A 37 17.17 -4.20 1.01
C LEU A 37 16.08 -4.95 1.78
N ALA A 38 15.88 -4.65 3.06
CA ALA A 38 14.82 -5.24 3.88
C ALA A 38 13.43 -4.90 3.34
N THR A 39 13.19 -3.65 2.90
CA THR A 39 11.91 -3.28 2.28
C THR A 39 11.68 -3.94 0.92
N VAL A 40 12.71 -4.05 0.09
CA VAL A 40 12.62 -4.76 -1.18
C VAL A 40 12.31 -6.24 -0.94
N LEU A 41 12.98 -6.86 0.03
CA LEU A 41 12.74 -8.24 0.40
C LEU A 41 11.32 -8.46 0.93
N LEU A 42 10.82 -7.56 1.79
CA LEU A 42 9.43 -7.60 2.26
C LEU A 42 8.44 -7.45 1.11
N LEU A 43 8.69 -6.56 0.14
CA LEU A 43 7.85 -6.40 -1.04
C LEU A 43 7.81 -7.67 -1.88
N LEU A 44 8.97 -8.29 -2.14
CA LEU A 44 9.05 -9.54 -2.90
C LEU A 44 8.33 -10.68 -2.17
N LEU A 45 8.49 -10.76 -0.85
CA LEU A 45 7.81 -11.73 -0.02
C LEU A 45 6.30 -11.53 -0.05
N ALA A 46 5.81 -10.29 0.07
CA ALA A 46 4.39 -9.96 -0.01
C ALA A 46 3.80 -10.33 -1.39
N LEU A 47 4.51 -10.03 -2.48
CA LEU A 47 4.12 -10.44 -3.83
C LEU A 47 4.14 -11.96 -3.97
N GLY A 48 5.16 -12.66 -3.45
CA GLY A 48 5.26 -14.11 -3.48
C GLY A 48 4.08 -14.78 -2.75
N ILE A 49 3.76 -14.31 -1.54
CA ILE A 49 2.59 -14.79 -0.78
C ILE A 49 1.31 -14.52 -1.57
N GLY A 50 1.15 -13.33 -2.11
CA GLY A 50 -0.02 -12.96 -2.91
C GLY A 50 -0.19 -13.86 -4.14
N PHE A 51 0.88 -14.13 -4.89
CA PHE A 51 0.84 -15.04 -6.04
C PHE A 51 0.57 -16.49 -5.63
N ALA A 52 1.18 -16.96 -4.55
CA ALA A 52 0.95 -18.30 -4.02
C ALA A 52 -0.52 -18.50 -3.60
N LEU A 53 -1.07 -17.53 -2.89
CA LEU A 53 -2.49 -17.55 -2.50
C LEU A 53 -3.42 -17.48 -3.72
N ALA A 54 -3.15 -16.60 -4.67
CA ALA A 54 -3.98 -16.43 -5.86
C ALA A 54 -4.03 -17.71 -6.74
N LYS A 55 -2.91 -18.44 -6.83
CA LYS A 55 -2.82 -19.70 -7.59
C LYS A 55 -3.34 -20.92 -6.84
N SER A 56 -3.52 -20.83 -5.53
CA SER A 56 -3.97 -21.93 -4.68
C SER A 56 -5.47 -22.21 -4.82
N LYS A 57 -5.92 -23.33 -4.21
CA LYS A 57 -7.36 -23.63 -4.06
C LYS A 57 -8.09 -22.52 -3.30
N PHE A 58 -7.42 -21.91 -2.33
CA PHE A 58 -7.92 -20.79 -1.56
C PHE A 58 -8.22 -19.57 -2.44
N GLY A 59 -7.33 -19.21 -3.39
CA GLY A 59 -7.54 -18.12 -4.33
C GLY A 59 -8.75 -18.34 -5.25
N ARG A 60 -9.01 -19.58 -5.66
CA ARG A 60 -10.22 -19.92 -6.44
C ARG A 60 -11.50 -19.70 -5.63
N ILE A 61 -11.50 -20.08 -4.35
CA ILE A 61 -12.64 -19.82 -3.47
C ILE A 61 -12.82 -18.33 -3.26
N LEU A 62 -11.75 -17.54 -3.05
CA LEU A 62 -11.83 -16.08 -2.94
C LEU A 62 -12.42 -15.42 -4.21
N THR A 63 -12.08 -15.93 -5.38
CA THR A 63 -12.68 -15.47 -6.64
C THR A 63 -14.17 -15.76 -6.65
N ALA A 64 -14.60 -16.95 -6.25
CA ALA A 64 -16.00 -17.31 -6.14
C ALA A 64 -16.76 -16.47 -5.08
N VAL A 65 -16.12 -16.16 -3.94
CA VAL A 65 -16.67 -15.21 -2.94
C VAL A 65 -16.90 -13.84 -3.54
N ARG A 66 -15.96 -13.33 -4.33
CA ARG A 66 -16.07 -12.03 -5.00
C ARG A 66 -17.21 -12.00 -6.02
N ASP A 67 -17.34 -13.05 -6.83
CA ASP A 67 -18.23 -13.07 -7.98
C ASP A 67 -19.67 -13.47 -7.58
N ALA A 68 -19.84 -14.37 -6.60
CA ALA A 68 -21.17 -14.87 -6.21
C ALA A 68 -21.17 -15.42 -4.77
N GLU A 69 -21.06 -14.55 -3.76
CA GLU A 69 -21.00 -14.92 -2.35
C GLU A 69 -22.18 -15.80 -1.91
N ASN A 70 -23.41 -15.44 -2.30
CA ASN A 70 -24.61 -16.19 -1.94
C ASN A 70 -24.60 -17.63 -2.49
N ARG A 71 -24.12 -17.83 -3.71
CA ARG A 71 -24.05 -19.18 -4.30
C ARG A 71 -23.02 -20.06 -3.56
N LEU A 72 -21.93 -19.47 -3.11
CA LEU A 72 -20.89 -20.20 -2.36
C LEU A 72 -21.43 -20.68 -1.01
N THR A 73 -22.26 -19.87 -0.35
CA THR A 73 -22.90 -20.23 0.93
C THR A 73 -23.84 -21.42 0.76
N PHE A 74 -24.59 -21.47 -0.34
CA PHE A 74 -25.43 -22.64 -0.64
C PHE A 74 -24.62 -23.91 -0.92
N CYS A 75 -23.38 -23.79 -1.33
CA CYS A 75 -22.46 -24.92 -1.50
C CYS A 75 -21.79 -25.37 -0.18
N GLY A 76 -22.18 -24.79 0.96
CA GLY A 76 -21.68 -25.15 2.28
C GLY A 76 -20.35 -24.49 2.67
N TYR A 77 -19.85 -23.52 1.92
CA TYR A 77 -18.65 -22.76 2.28
C TYR A 77 -19.04 -21.51 3.10
N ASP A 78 -18.33 -21.26 4.20
CA ASP A 78 -18.47 -20.01 4.96
C ASP A 78 -17.49 -18.95 4.40
N PRO A 79 -17.97 -17.88 3.73
CA PRO A 79 -17.13 -16.83 3.15
C PRO A 79 -16.43 -15.97 4.21
N ARG A 80 -16.92 -15.96 5.45
CA ARG A 80 -16.40 -15.09 6.53
C ARG A 80 -14.98 -15.46 6.91
N GLY A 81 -14.68 -16.74 7.07
CA GLY A 81 -13.33 -17.23 7.40
C GLY A 81 -12.31 -16.87 6.32
N PHE A 82 -12.68 -17.00 5.05
CA PHE A 82 -11.81 -16.64 3.92
C PHE A 82 -11.51 -15.13 3.87
N LYS A 83 -12.52 -14.29 4.07
CA LYS A 83 -12.35 -12.83 4.14
C LYS A 83 -11.47 -12.44 5.33
N LEU A 84 -11.73 -13.02 6.51
CA LEU A 84 -10.96 -12.72 7.72
C LEU A 84 -9.48 -13.03 7.54
N LEU A 85 -9.14 -14.19 6.94
CA LEU A 85 -7.75 -14.58 6.71
C LEU A 85 -7.03 -13.58 5.80
N VAL A 86 -7.67 -13.15 4.70
CA VAL A 86 -7.07 -12.16 3.78
C VAL A 86 -6.88 -10.82 4.49
N TRP A 87 -7.84 -10.39 5.27
CA TRP A 87 -7.77 -9.16 6.07
C TRP A 87 -6.63 -9.20 7.08
N THR A 88 -6.52 -10.29 7.84
CA THR A 88 -5.47 -10.48 8.83
C THR A 88 -4.09 -10.49 8.17
N LEU A 89 -3.94 -11.23 7.06
CA LEU A 89 -2.68 -11.28 6.33
C LEU A 89 -2.28 -9.89 5.79
N SER A 90 -3.24 -9.16 5.22
CA SER A 90 -3.01 -7.80 4.74
C SER A 90 -2.59 -6.87 5.88
N ALA A 91 -3.26 -6.95 7.04
CA ALA A 91 -2.93 -6.14 8.22
C ALA A 91 -1.52 -6.44 8.73
N VAL A 92 -1.11 -7.73 8.78
CA VAL A 92 0.26 -8.12 9.18
C VAL A 92 1.30 -7.54 8.22
N LEU A 93 1.08 -7.67 6.91
CA LEU A 93 2.00 -7.13 5.90
C LEU A 93 2.10 -5.59 5.97
N CYS A 94 0.97 -4.90 6.17
CA CYS A 94 0.95 -3.45 6.38
C CYS A 94 1.69 -3.05 7.66
N GLY A 95 1.51 -3.80 8.76
CA GLY A 95 2.21 -3.55 10.01
C GLY A 95 3.74 -3.69 9.87
N LEU A 96 4.19 -4.75 9.18
CA LEU A 96 5.63 -4.93 8.89
C LEU A 96 6.18 -3.82 7.98
N ALA A 97 5.42 -3.41 6.97
CA ALA A 97 5.82 -2.30 6.10
C ALA A 97 5.92 -0.99 6.89
N GLY A 98 4.96 -0.72 7.79
CA GLY A 98 5.01 0.45 8.67
C GLY A 98 6.21 0.43 9.63
N ALA A 99 6.57 -0.74 10.16
CA ALA A 99 7.74 -0.90 11.02
C ALA A 99 9.07 -0.59 10.27
N LEU A 100 9.16 -0.89 8.99
CA LEU A 100 10.32 -0.56 8.15
C LEU A 100 10.29 0.89 7.64
N TYR A 101 9.11 1.50 7.56
CA TYR A 101 8.92 2.88 7.10
C TYR A 101 9.49 3.89 8.11
N VAL A 102 9.18 3.69 9.40
CA VAL A 102 9.54 4.63 10.47
C VAL A 102 11.04 4.95 10.54
N PRO A 103 11.96 3.96 10.55
CA PRO A 103 13.40 4.24 10.59
C PRO A 103 13.92 4.93 9.33
N GLN A 104 13.26 4.73 8.17
CA GLN A 104 13.69 5.33 6.91
C GLN A 104 13.29 6.80 6.79
N VAL A 105 12.10 7.15 7.28
CA VAL A 105 11.59 8.53 7.26
C VAL A 105 12.12 9.34 8.46
N GLY A 106 12.41 8.65 9.58
CA GLY A 106 12.96 9.28 10.79
C GLY A 106 11.94 10.04 11.64
N ILE A 107 10.71 10.16 11.17
CA ILE A 107 9.60 10.86 11.84
C ILE A 107 8.33 10.06 11.64
N ILE A 108 7.56 9.89 12.69
CA ILE A 108 6.18 9.42 12.62
C ILE A 108 5.28 10.38 13.40
N ASN A 109 4.32 10.97 12.71
CA ASN A 109 3.39 11.93 13.30
C ASN A 109 1.93 11.50 13.02
N PRO A 110 0.94 12.05 13.76
CA PRO A 110 -0.47 11.74 13.53
C PRO A 110 -0.98 12.10 12.13
N GLY A 111 -0.26 12.96 11.39
CA GLY A 111 -0.58 13.33 10.01
C GLY A 111 -0.45 12.16 9.03
N GLU A 112 0.40 11.17 9.34
CA GLU A 112 0.53 9.95 8.52
C GLU A 112 -0.79 9.15 8.48
N MET A 113 -1.63 9.26 9.52
CA MET A 113 -2.95 8.62 9.58
C MET A 113 -4.06 9.50 8.96
N SER A 114 -3.69 10.53 8.21
CA SER A 114 -4.68 11.41 7.57
C SER A 114 -5.49 10.68 6.49
N PRO A 115 -6.77 11.05 6.30
CA PRO A 115 -7.57 10.49 5.21
C PRO A 115 -6.95 10.70 3.83
N THR A 116 -6.20 11.78 3.65
CA THR A 116 -5.51 12.12 2.39
C THR A 116 -4.51 11.04 1.98
N ASN A 117 -3.69 10.55 2.92
CA ASN A 117 -2.72 9.50 2.65
C ASN A 117 -3.41 8.17 2.30
N SER A 118 -4.55 7.88 2.94
CA SER A 118 -5.35 6.69 2.61
C SER A 118 -5.96 6.78 1.22
N ILE A 119 -6.44 7.96 0.83
CA ILE A 119 -6.97 8.22 -0.52
C ILE A 119 -5.85 8.10 -1.56
N GLU A 120 -4.66 8.64 -1.27
CA GLU A 120 -3.50 8.53 -2.14
C GLU A 120 -3.13 7.06 -2.41
N ALA A 121 -3.10 6.23 -1.37
CA ALA A 121 -2.87 4.78 -1.51
C ALA A 121 -3.96 4.09 -2.37
N ALA A 122 -5.23 4.49 -2.23
CA ALA A 122 -6.31 3.97 -3.07
C ALA A 122 -6.13 4.37 -4.56
N ILE A 123 -5.59 5.56 -4.81
CA ILE A 123 -5.28 6.04 -6.16
C ILE A 123 -4.16 5.21 -6.79
N TRP A 124 -3.11 4.84 -6.03
CA TRP A 124 -2.04 3.96 -6.52
C TRP A 124 -2.59 2.62 -7.03
N VAL A 125 -3.51 2.02 -6.25
CA VAL A 125 -4.16 0.77 -6.63
C VAL A 125 -5.09 0.95 -7.84
N ALA A 126 -5.83 2.05 -7.90
CA ALA A 126 -6.75 2.33 -8.99
C ALA A 126 -6.01 2.57 -10.31
N LEU A 127 -4.95 3.38 -10.29
CA LEU A 127 -4.12 3.69 -11.45
C LEU A 127 -3.34 2.46 -11.92
N GLY A 128 -2.74 1.72 -10.99
CA GLY A 128 -1.94 0.54 -11.32
C GLY A 128 -2.75 -0.58 -11.93
N GLY A 129 -3.95 -0.82 -11.43
CA GLY A 129 -4.85 -1.85 -11.95
C GLY A 129 -5.53 -2.65 -10.84
N ARG A 130 -6.82 -2.40 -10.67
CA ARG A 130 -7.66 -3.11 -9.70
C ARG A 130 -7.71 -4.61 -10.03
N GLY A 131 -7.46 -5.44 -9.03
CA GLY A 131 -7.53 -6.90 -9.19
C GLY A 131 -6.26 -7.56 -9.73
N THR A 132 -5.14 -6.84 -9.79
CA THR A 132 -3.83 -7.38 -10.11
C THR A 132 -2.86 -7.19 -8.93
N LEU A 133 -1.90 -8.11 -8.77
CA LEU A 133 -0.92 -8.04 -7.67
C LEU A 133 0.23 -7.06 -7.98
N VAL A 134 0.61 -6.97 -9.24
CA VAL A 134 1.72 -6.10 -9.69
C VAL A 134 1.24 -4.68 -9.96
N GLY A 135 -0.05 -4.51 -10.29
CA GLY A 135 -0.65 -3.21 -10.59
C GLY A 135 -0.38 -2.15 -9.52
N PRO A 136 -0.69 -2.39 -8.24
CA PRO A 136 -0.45 -1.42 -7.17
C PRO A 136 1.01 -0.97 -7.06
N VAL A 137 1.98 -1.85 -7.33
CA VAL A 137 3.42 -1.52 -7.31
C VAL A 137 3.76 -0.54 -8.44
N ILE A 138 3.26 -0.82 -9.65
CA ILE A 138 3.44 0.08 -10.80
C ILE A 138 2.73 1.41 -10.55
N GLY A 139 1.51 1.38 -10.03
CA GLY A 139 0.75 2.57 -9.69
C GLY A 139 1.44 3.44 -8.64
N ALA A 140 1.97 2.83 -7.58
CA ALA A 140 2.75 3.53 -6.57
C ALA A 140 4.00 4.20 -7.17
N ALA A 141 4.74 3.50 -8.02
CA ALA A 141 5.93 4.04 -8.68
C ALA A 141 5.57 5.22 -9.59
N LEU A 142 4.49 5.11 -10.38
CA LEU A 142 4.04 6.17 -11.28
C LEU A 142 3.54 7.40 -10.52
N VAL A 143 2.68 7.21 -9.51
CA VAL A 143 2.11 8.35 -8.75
C VAL A 143 3.19 9.04 -7.93
N ASN A 144 4.07 8.31 -7.25
CA ASN A 144 5.16 8.91 -6.48
C ASN A 144 6.20 9.59 -7.38
N GLY A 145 6.49 9.03 -8.55
CA GLY A 145 7.32 9.69 -9.56
C GLY A 145 6.71 10.99 -10.05
N ALA A 146 5.42 10.98 -10.39
CA ALA A 146 4.69 12.18 -10.77
C ALA A 146 4.64 13.20 -9.61
N LYS A 147 4.37 12.73 -8.38
CA LYS A 147 4.38 13.56 -7.18
C LYS A 147 5.70 14.30 -7.00
N SER A 148 6.82 13.60 -7.11
CA SER A 148 8.15 14.21 -6.99
C SER A 148 8.37 15.29 -8.03
N PHE A 149 7.93 15.07 -9.27
CA PHE A 149 8.06 16.06 -10.33
C PHE A 149 7.15 17.28 -10.12
N PHE A 150 5.86 17.04 -9.84
CA PHE A 150 4.88 18.14 -9.67
C PHE A 150 5.08 18.95 -8.39
N THR A 151 5.54 18.30 -7.30
CA THR A 151 5.80 19.01 -6.03
C THR A 151 6.94 20.01 -6.17
N VAL A 152 7.91 19.75 -7.03
CA VAL A 152 8.99 20.70 -7.34
C VAL A 152 8.51 21.80 -8.28
N ALA A 153 7.69 21.48 -9.29
CA ALA A 153 7.24 22.43 -10.28
C ALA A 153 6.09 23.32 -9.81
N MET A 154 5.08 22.73 -9.13
CA MET A 154 3.85 23.42 -8.71
C MET A 154 3.30 22.80 -7.41
N PRO A 155 3.87 23.10 -6.23
CA PRO A 155 3.51 22.44 -4.97
C PRO A 155 2.05 22.69 -4.54
N GLU A 156 1.49 23.87 -4.85
CA GLU A 156 0.13 24.24 -4.44
C GLU A 156 -0.97 23.47 -5.21
N TYR A 157 -0.70 23.05 -6.44
CA TYR A 157 -1.68 22.40 -7.32
C TYR A 157 -1.61 20.86 -7.27
N TRP A 158 -0.67 20.27 -6.52
CA TRP A 158 -0.49 18.82 -6.48
C TRP A 158 -1.77 18.05 -6.13
N GLN A 159 -2.50 18.49 -5.11
CA GLN A 159 -3.73 17.82 -4.67
C GLN A 159 -4.84 17.86 -5.74
N LEU A 160 -4.91 18.97 -6.48
CA LEU A 160 -5.86 19.12 -7.58
C LEU A 160 -5.52 18.18 -8.74
N PHE A 161 -4.23 18.10 -9.10
CA PHE A 161 -3.76 17.14 -10.11
C PHE A 161 -4.02 15.68 -9.69
N LEU A 162 -3.80 15.36 -8.43
CA LEU A 162 -4.07 14.03 -7.88
C LEU A 162 -5.55 13.65 -8.01
N GLY A 163 -6.45 14.57 -7.68
CA GLY A 163 -7.90 14.40 -7.86
C GLY A 163 -8.30 14.24 -9.32
N LEU A 164 -7.72 15.05 -10.21
CA LEU A 164 -7.98 14.98 -11.64
C LEU A 164 -7.48 13.67 -12.27
N ILE A 165 -6.29 13.21 -11.88
CA ILE A 165 -5.75 11.90 -12.27
C ILE A 165 -6.68 10.79 -11.81
N PHE A 166 -7.19 10.85 -10.57
CA PHE A 166 -8.11 9.86 -10.05
C PHE A 166 -9.41 9.78 -10.87
N ILE A 167 -10.00 10.93 -11.19
CA ILE A 167 -11.21 11.02 -12.02
C ILE A 167 -10.92 10.46 -13.42
N ALA A 168 -9.84 10.90 -14.06
CA ALA A 168 -9.46 10.46 -15.39
C ALA A 168 -9.23 8.94 -15.45
N VAL A 169 -8.48 8.38 -14.47
CA VAL A 169 -8.23 6.94 -14.41
C VAL A 169 -9.51 6.15 -14.18
N THR A 170 -10.38 6.63 -13.30
CA THR A 170 -11.65 5.93 -13.00
C THR A 170 -12.59 5.92 -14.20
N LEU A 171 -12.62 7.00 -14.99
CA LEU A 171 -13.49 7.12 -16.18
C LEU A 171 -12.90 6.41 -17.39
N PHE A 172 -11.62 6.59 -17.69
CA PHE A 172 -11.01 6.12 -18.93
C PHE A 172 -10.29 4.77 -18.80
N LEU A 173 -9.81 4.42 -17.59
CA LEU A 173 -9.05 3.20 -17.33
C LEU A 173 -9.66 2.35 -16.21
N PRO A 174 -10.86 1.80 -16.38
CA PRO A 174 -11.51 1.01 -15.31
C PRO A 174 -10.71 -0.24 -14.90
N ARG A 175 -9.75 -0.69 -15.74
CA ARG A 175 -8.83 -1.80 -15.47
C ARG A 175 -7.42 -1.35 -15.10
N GLY A 176 -7.18 -0.03 -14.96
CA GLY A 176 -5.88 0.56 -14.69
C GLY A 176 -4.86 0.41 -15.82
N VAL A 177 -3.66 0.97 -15.61
CA VAL A 177 -2.55 0.94 -16.60
C VAL A 177 -2.14 -0.51 -16.93
N TYR A 178 -2.12 -1.39 -15.94
CA TYR A 178 -1.79 -2.80 -16.15
C TYR A 178 -2.80 -3.52 -17.08
N GLY A 179 -4.06 -3.08 -17.07
CA GLY A 179 -5.09 -3.61 -17.96
C GLY A 179 -4.85 -3.30 -19.45
N LEU A 180 -4.12 -2.23 -19.76
CA LEU A 180 -3.74 -1.88 -21.13
C LEU A 180 -2.71 -2.87 -21.71
N PHE A 181 -1.77 -3.31 -20.86
CA PHE A 181 -0.74 -4.28 -21.27
C PHE A 181 -1.28 -5.70 -21.45
N ARG A 182 -2.38 -6.05 -20.77
CA ARG A 182 -2.99 -7.40 -20.84
C ARG A 182 -4.11 -7.55 -21.90
N LYS A 183 -4.35 -6.55 -22.73
CA LYS A 183 -5.37 -6.58 -23.79
C LYS A 183 -5.06 -7.58 -24.94
N GLY A 184 -3.96 -8.32 -24.86
CA GLY A 184 -3.50 -9.28 -25.86
C GLY A 184 -3.89 -10.75 -25.64
N GLU A 185 -4.49 -11.11 -24.50
CA GLU A 185 -4.95 -12.49 -24.24
C GLU A 185 -6.48 -12.53 -24.08
N LYS A 186 -7.16 -12.71 -25.18
CA LYS A 186 -8.52 -13.23 -25.25
C LYS A 186 -8.45 -14.71 -25.61
#